data_a7bac61541b04bf950c2bb40fd7f78b8
#
_entry.id   a7bac61541b04bf950c2bb40fd7f78b8
#
_cell.length_a   1.000
_cell.length_b   1.000
_cell.length_c   1.000
_cell.angle_alpha   90.00
_cell.angle_beta   90.00
_cell.angle_gamma   90.00
#
_symmetry.space_group_name_H-M   'P 1'
#
loop_
_entity.id
_entity.type
_entity.pdbx_description
1 polymer ?
#
loop_
_entity_poly.entity_id
_entity_poly.type
_entity_poly.pdbx_seq_one_letter_code
_entity_poly.pdbx_strand_id
1 'polypeptide(L)'
;MEITDIKMRRFQPAVDAINDLLEDEDYMDEEVLMIAIDGRSGSGKTVLADFLAKQFDANVFHMDDFFLQGHQRTEERLSEVGGNVDYERFREEVLIPLWYGDPVTYRPFNCKTMEIEKDKEHVIKPKRINIIEGSYSQHPYFGEPYQLRMFCDIDEESQLENISARVEDDKEIIEKFRTEWIPKEEEYIKANELEEKADVYISWS
;
A
#
# COMPACT_ATOMS: atom_id res chain seq x y z
N MET A 1 4.29 -10.22 28.60
CA MET A 1 3.33 -9.77 27.57
C MET A 1 3.94 -10.19 26.25
N GLU A 2 3.30 -11.13 25.55
CA GLU A 2 3.88 -11.68 24.31
C GLU A 2 3.84 -10.65 23.17
N ILE A 3 4.81 -10.72 22.26
CA ILE A 3 4.92 -9.83 21.08
C ILE A 3 3.60 -9.82 20.27
N THR A 4 2.86 -10.93 20.29
CA THR A 4 1.54 -11.07 19.67
C THR A 4 0.50 -10.13 20.28
N ASP A 5 0.49 -9.94 21.61
CA ASP A 5 -0.47 -9.07 22.31
C ASP A 5 -0.23 -7.57 22.00
N ILE A 6 1.03 -7.18 21.79
CA ILE A 6 1.40 -5.80 21.46
C ILE A 6 0.97 -5.48 20.02
N LYS A 7 1.23 -6.38 19.07
CA LYS A 7 0.79 -6.21 17.66
C LYS A 7 -0.73 -6.16 17.55
N MET A 8 -1.43 -7.04 18.27
CA MET A 8 -2.90 -7.06 18.30
C MET A 8 -3.48 -5.73 18.77
N ARG A 9 -2.93 -5.13 19.83
CA ARG A 9 -3.40 -3.83 20.34
C ARG A 9 -3.18 -2.68 19.35
N ARG A 10 -2.08 -2.70 18.61
CA ARG A 10 -1.78 -1.66 17.60
C ARG A 10 -2.69 -1.74 16.38
N PHE A 11 -3.09 -2.93 16.00
CA PHE A 11 -3.99 -3.14 14.86
C PHE A 11 -5.47 -3.02 15.21
N GLN A 12 -5.79 -2.91 16.50
CA GLN A 12 -7.19 -2.82 16.96
C GLN A 12 -7.95 -1.65 16.31
N PRO A 13 -7.39 -0.42 16.18
CA PRO A 13 -8.09 0.66 15.50
C PRO A 13 -8.47 0.34 14.04
N ALA A 14 -7.60 -0.39 13.32
CA ALA A 14 -7.89 -0.83 11.96
C ALA A 14 -8.99 -1.90 11.93
N VAL A 15 -8.97 -2.82 12.89
CA VAL A 15 -10.02 -3.85 13.04
C VAL A 15 -11.37 -3.21 13.34
N ASP A 16 -11.40 -2.26 14.29
CA ASP A 16 -12.61 -1.56 14.68
C ASP A 16 -13.19 -0.77 13.49
N ALA A 17 -12.36 -0.02 12.78
CA ALA A 17 -12.80 0.75 11.61
C ALA A 17 -13.36 -0.14 10.47
N ILE A 18 -12.79 -1.33 10.25
CA ILE A 18 -13.35 -2.27 9.26
C ILE A 18 -14.69 -2.85 9.76
N ASN A 19 -14.83 -3.15 11.06
CA ASN A 19 -16.10 -3.61 11.60
C ASN A 19 -17.18 -2.52 11.47
N ASP A 20 -16.84 -1.27 11.79
CA ASP A 20 -17.74 -0.13 11.65
C ASP A 20 -18.15 0.05 10.17
N LEU A 21 -17.21 -0.04 9.23
CA LEU A 21 -17.49 0.01 7.80
C LEU A 21 -18.44 -1.11 7.34
N LEU A 22 -18.30 -2.33 7.88
CA LEU A 22 -19.15 -3.46 7.52
C LEU A 22 -20.56 -3.37 8.11
N GLU A 23 -20.76 -2.60 9.18
CA GLU A 23 -22.03 -2.33 9.83
C GLU A 23 -22.72 -1.05 9.32
N ASP A 24 -22.01 -0.23 8.52
CA ASP A 24 -22.50 1.00 7.95
C ASP A 24 -23.60 0.72 6.89
N GLU A 25 -24.78 1.34 7.08
CA GLU A 25 -25.93 1.16 6.20
C GLU A 25 -25.64 1.57 4.74
N ASP A 26 -24.72 2.54 4.53
CA ASP A 26 -24.34 3.00 3.20
C ASP A 26 -23.53 1.96 2.41
N TYR A 27 -22.87 1.02 3.11
CA TYR A 27 -22.01 0.00 2.49
C TYR A 27 -22.48 -1.44 2.71
N MET A 28 -23.59 -1.64 3.41
CA MET A 28 -24.07 -2.97 3.81
C MET A 28 -24.35 -3.88 2.61
N ASP A 29 -24.85 -3.30 1.54
CA ASP A 29 -25.23 -4.02 0.29
C ASP A 29 -24.11 -4.01 -0.76
N GLU A 30 -22.97 -3.36 -0.51
CA GLU A 30 -21.85 -3.35 -1.44
C GLU A 30 -21.14 -4.71 -1.47
N GLU A 31 -20.98 -5.26 -2.68
CA GLU A 31 -20.31 -6.55 -2.88
C GLU A 31 -18.78 -6.43 -2.78
N VAL A 32 -18.21 -5.26 -3.07
CA VAL A 32 -16.77 -4.99 -3.11
C VAL A 32 -16.47 -3.70 -2.38
N LEU A 33 -15.70 -3.80 -1.31
CA LEU A 33 -15.13 -2.68 -0.56
C LEU A 33 -13.62 -2.63 -0.78
N MET A 34 -13.10 -1.43 -1.02
CA MET A 34 -11.66 -1.17 -1.20
C MET A 34 -11.12 -0.37 -0.03
N ILE A 35 -10.03 -0.85 0.57
CA ILE A 35 -9.36 -0.25 1.72
C ILE A 35 -7.93 0.05 1.34
N ALA A 36 -7.47 1.28 1.51
CA ALA A 36 -6.08 1.66 1.30
C ALA A 36 -5.27 1.61 2.60
N ILE A 37 -4.05 1.09 2.54
CA ILE A 37 -3.05 1.15 3.61
C ILE A 37 -1.79 1.78 3.04
N ASP A 38 -1.64 3.08 3.23
CA ASP A 38 -0.47 3.86 2.82
C ASP A 38 0.42 4.20 4.03
N GLY A 39 1.53 4.85 3.82
CA GLY A 39 2.43 5.30 4.88
C GLY A 39 3.90 5.03 4.60
N ARG A 40 4.74 5.36 5.56
CA ARG A 40 6.20 5.34 5.43
C ARG A 40 6.76 3.94 5.17
N SER A 41 7.78 3.84 4.35
CA SER A 41 8.55 2.59 4.16
C SER A 41 9.05 2.08 5.50
N GLY A 42 8.97 0.76 5.74
CA GLY A 42 9.37 0.17 7.03
C GLY A 42 8.34 0.30 8.15
N SER A 43 7.21 0.98 7.95
CA SER A 43 6.16 1.17 8.97
C SER A 43 5.28 -0.06 9.23
N GLY A 44 5.51 -1.19 8.53
CA GLY A 44 4.76 -2.44 8.77
C GLY A 44 3.42 -2.55 8.06
N LYS A 45 3.16 -1.76 7.01
CA LYS A 45 1.94 -1.83 6.18
C LYS A 45 1.58 -3.25 5.76
N THR A 46 2.53 -3.97 5.19
CA THR A 46 2.35 -5.37 4.73
C THR A 46 1.96 -6.30 5.88
N VAL A 47 2.57 -6.12 7.07
CA VAL A 47 2.22 -6.94 8.25
C VAL A 47 0.79 -6.66 8.71
N LEU A 48 0.36 -5.40 8.66
CA LEU A 48 -1.02 -5.01 8.96
C LEU A 48 -1.97 -5.60 7.91
N ALA A 49 -1.68 -5.44 6.62
CA ALA A 49 -2.51 -5.95 5.53
C ALA A 49 -2.68 -7.47 5.61
N ASP A 50 -1.60 -8.22 5.85
CA ASP A 50 -1.64 -9.67 6.04
C ASP A 50 -2.48 -10.10 7.25
N PHE A 51 -2.40 -9.32 8.33
CA PHE A 51 -3.19 -9.57 9.53
C PHE A 51 -4.69 -9.35 9.24
N LEU A 52 -5.04 -8.20 8.65
CA LEU A 52 -6.42 -7.87 8.31
C LEU A 52 -7.00 -8.84 7.26
N ALA A 53 -6.19 -9.24 6.27
CA ALA A 53 -6.62 -10.21 5.26
C ALA A 53 -7.02 -11.56 5.87
N LYS A 54 -6.30 -12.01 6.89
CA LYS A 54 -6.63 -13.25 7.62
C LYS A 54 -7.85 -13.08 8.52
N GLN A 55 -7.99 -11.89 9.15
CA GLN A 55 -9.10 -11.60 10.07
C GLN A 55 -10.44 -11.49 9.33
N PHE A 56 -10.43 -10.88 8.15
CA PHE A 56 -11.64 -10.54 7.40
C PHE A 56 -11.82 -11.31 6.09
N ASP A 57 -11.01 -12.34 5.84
CA ASP A 57 -10.98 -13.06 4.56
C ASP A 57 -10.88 -12.10 3.35
N ALA A 58 -9.94 -11.15 3.40
CA ALA A 58 -9.74 -10.15 2.36
C ALA A 58 -8.70 -10.55 1.32
N ASN A 59 -8.73 -9.92 0.15
CA ASN A 59 -7.60 -9.91 -0.79
C ASN A 59 -6.60 -8.81 -0.40
N VAL A 60 -5.33 -8.98 -0.81
CA VAL A 60 -4.31 -7.94 -0.70
C VAL A 60 -3.68 -7.72 -2.07
N PHE A 61 -3.58 -6.45 -2.48
CA PHE A 61 -2.90 -5.99 -3.69
C PHE A 61 -1.74 -5.08 -3.26
N HIS A 62 -0.54 -5.38 -3.76
CA HIS A 62 0.69 -4.69 -3.37
C HIS A 62 1.08 -3.64 -4.41
N MET A 63 1.25 -2.39 -4.00
CA MET A 63 1.74 -1.33 -4.88
C MET A 63 3.15 -1.62 -5.42
N ASP A 64 3.94 -2.39 -4.68
CA ASP A 64 5.28 -2.81 -5.10
C ASP A 64 5.29 -3.64 -6.39
N ASP A 65 4.16 -4.28 -6.75
CA ASP A 65 3.99 -4.98 -8.02
C ASP A 65 3.82 -4.04 -9.23
N PHE A 66 3.79 -2.73 -9.00
CA PHE A 66 3.45 -1.71 -10.00
C PHE A 66 4.47 -0.58 -10.12
N PHE A 67 5.75 -0.85 -9.88
CA PHE A 67 6.79 0.14 -10.19
C PHE A 67 7.02 0.30 -11.69
N LEU A 68 7.54 1.48 -12.09
CA LEU A 68 7.85 1.80 -13.47
C LEU A 68 8.96 0.90 -14.04
N GLN A 69 8.73 0.37 -15.23
CA GLN A 69 9.75 -0.29 -16.02
C GLN A 69 10.81 0.72 -16.51
N GLY A 70 12.00 0.23 -16.86
CA GLY A 70 13.12 1.10 -17.26
C GLY A 70 12.79 2.12 -18.34
N HIS A 71 11.99 1.74 -19.34
CA HIS A 71 11.61 2.64 -20.45
C HIS A 71 10.59 3.73 -20.05
N GLN A 72 9.87 3.56 -18.95
CA GLN A 72 8.90 4.53 -18.43
C GLN A 72 9.56 5.58 -17.51
N ARG A 73 10.78 5.33 -17.04
CA ARG A 73 11.52 6.15 -16.06
C ARG A 73 12.19 7.37 -16.70
N THR A 74 11.40 8.25 -17.31
CA THR A 74 11.89 9.54 -17.85
C THR A 74 12.14 10.55 -16.72
N GLU A 75 12.98 11.56 -16.96
CA GLU A 75 13.20 12.64 -15.99
C GLU A 75 11.88 13.35 -15.65
N GLU A 76 11.03 13.59 -16.65
CA GLU A 76 9.72 14.20 -16.48
C GLU A 76 8.86 13.35 -15.52
N ARG A 77 8.69 12.05 -15.79
CA ARG A 77 7.89 11.15 -14.96
C ARG A 77 8.44 11.04 -13.54
N LEU A 78 9.76 10.93 -13.37
CA LEU A 78 10.40 10.78 -12.05
C LEU A 78 10.42 12.09 -11.25
N SER A 79 10.14 13.23 -11.88
CA SER A 79 9.96 14.53 -11.22
C SER A 79 8.54 14.77 -10.71
N GLU A 80 7.59 13.93 -11.11
CA GLU A 80 6.22 14.00 -10.58
C GLU A 80 6.17 13.49 -9.14
N VAL A 81 5.32 14.09 -8.32
CA VAL A 81 5.02 13.59 -6.97
C VAL A 81 4.35 12.22 -7.06
N GLY A 82 4.99 11.19 -6.53
CA GLY A 82 4.52 9.81 -6.68
C GLY A 82 4.80 9.18 -8.05
N GLY A 83 5.56 9.86 -8.92
CA GLY A 83 5.80 9.44 -10.32
C GLY A 83 6.68 8.21 -10.51
N ASN A 84 7.09 7.52 -9.44
CA ASN A 84 7.91 6.30 -9.52
C ASN A 84 7.09 5.00 -9.60
N VAL A 85 5.77 5.08 -9.48
CA VAL A 85 4.84 3.95 -9.68
C VAL A 85 4.08 4.07 -11.00
N ASP A 86 3.72 2.93 -11.57
CA ASP A 86 2.88 2.82 -12.76
C ASP A 86 1.41 2.88 -12.33
N TYR A 87 0.99 4.07 -11.91
CA TYR A 87 -0.35 4.31 -11.38
C TYR A 87 -1.43 4.13 -12.47
N GLU A 88 -1.10 4.34 -13.73
CA GLU A 88 -2.00 4.06 -14.85
C GLU A 88 -2.30 2.57 -14.93
N ARG A 89 -1.26 1.73 -14.92
CA ARG A 89 -1.40 0.27 -14.96
C ARG A 89 -2.15 -0.25 -13.73
N PHE A 90 -1.82 0.26 -12.54
CA PHE A 90 -2.51 -0.14 -11.32
C PHE A 90 -4.01 0.18 -11.38
N ARG A 91 -4.37 1.37 -11.86
CA ARG A 91 -5.76 1.76 -12.01
C ARG A 91 -6.50 0.85 -12.99
N GLU A 92 -5.89 0.56 -14.14
CA GLU A 92 -6.51 -0.25 -15.20
C GLU A 92 -6.60 -1.74 -14.83
N GLU A 93 -5.53 -2.31 -14.26
CA GLU A 93 -5.45 -3.75 -13.98
C GLU A 93 -6.07 -4.14 -12.64
N VAL A 94 -6.17 -3.22 -11.66
CA VAL A 94 -6.66 -3.51 -10.30
C VAL A 94 -7.92 -2.72 -9.96
N LEU A 95 -7.86 -1.39 -9.93
CA LEU A 95 -8.97 -0.59 -9.38
C LEU A 95 -10.24 -0.66 -10.24
N ILE A 96 -10.10 -0.57 -11.56
CA ILE A 96 -11.26 -0.65 -12.46
C ILE A 96 -11.94 -2.01 -12.37
N PRO A 97 -11.24 -3.16 -12.48
CA PRO A 97 -11.87 -4.46 -12.29
C PRO A 97 -12.55 -4.61 -10.92
N LEU A 98 -11.89 -4.19 -9.82
CA LEU A 98 -12.48 -4.22 -8.49
C LEU A 98 -13.78 -3.41 -8.42
N TRP A 99 -13.80 -2.22 -9.01
CA TRP A 99 -14.97 -1.34 -9.04
C TRP A 99 -16.20 -2.01 -9.70
N TYR A 100 -15.95 -2.82 -10.74
CA TYR A 100 -17.02 -3.54 -11.42
C TYR A 100 -17.29 -4.95 -10.87
N GLY A 101 -16.56 -5.40 -9.85
CA GLY A 101 -16.66 -6.75 -9.32
C GLY A 101 -16.08 -7.82 -10.25
N ASP A 102 -15.25 -7.41 -11.23
CA ASP A 102 -14.60 -8.29 -12.19
C ASP A 102 -13.30 -8.89 -11.63
N PRO A 103 -12.86 -10.06 -12.10
CA PRO A 103 -11.57 -10.62 -11.74
C PRO A 103 -10.41 -9.70 -12.11
N VAL A 104 -9.55 -9.42 -11.14
CA VAL A 104 -8.30 -8.67 -11.32
C VAL A 104 -7.26 -9.57 -11.95
N THR A 105 -6.64 -9.13 -13.04
CA THR A 105 -5.57 -9.86 -13.71
C THR A 105 -4.37 -8.96 -13.93
N TYR A 106 -3.22 -9.31 -13.33
CA TYR A 106 -2.00 -8.54 -13.49
C TYR A 106 -0.75 -9.42 -13.38
N ARG A 107 0.41 -8.85 -13.77
CA ARG A 107 1.73 -9.46 -13.59
C ARG A 107 2.58 -8.56 -12.71
N PRO A 108 3.23 -9.12 -11.65
CA PRO A 108 4.01 -8.33 -10.72
C PRO A 108 5.28 -7.76 -11.37
N PHE A 109 5.71 -6.61 -10.89
CA PHE A 109 6.99 -6.02 -11.22
C PHE A 109 8.10 -6.67 -10.38
N ASN A 110 9.24 -6.92 -10.99
CA ASN A 110 10.42 -7.45 -10.32
C ASN A 110 11.48 -6.36 -10.17
N CYS A 111 11.69 -5.90 -8.93
CA CYS A 111 12.67 -4.85 -8.62
C CYS A 111 14.14 -5.24 -8.92
N LYS A 112 14.46 -6.53 -9.05
CA LYS A 112 15.82 -6.98 -9.38
C LYS A 112 16.11 -6.88 -10.88
N THR A 113 15.13 -7.21 -11.70
CA THR A 113 15.26 -7.16 -13.17
C THR A 113 14.76 -5.84 -13.74
N MET A 114 14.04 -5.04 -12.95
CA MET A 114 13.34 -3.80 -13.37
C MET A 114 12.35 -4.02 -14.51
N GLU A 115 11.72 -5.19 -14.55
CA GLU A 115 10.75 -5.61 -15.57
C GLU A 115 9.54 -6.28 -14.95
N ILE A 116 8.44 -6.33 -15.70
CA ILE A 116 7.25 -7.13 -15.36
C ILE A 116 7.56 -8.61 -15.57
N GLU A 117 7.22 -9.46 -14.60
CA GLU A 117 7.41 -10.91 -14.66
C GLU A 117 6.43 -11.56 -15.63
N LYS A 118 6.87 -11.87 -16.85
CA LYS A 118 6.01 -12.37 -17.96
C LYS A 118 5.38 -13.73 -17.66
N ASP A 119 6.03 -14.54 -16.85
CA ASP A 119 5.61 -15.92 -16.55
C ASP A 119 4.76 -16.02 -15.27
N LYS A 120 4.56 -14.91 -14.55
CA LYS A 120 3.74 -14.85 -13.35
C LYS A 120 2.50 -14.00 -13.60
N GLU A 121 1.38 -14.65 -13.79
CA GLU A 121 0.09 -13.98 -13.91
C GLU A 121 -0.75 -14.26 -12.67
N HIS A 122 -1.21 -13.20 -12.02
CA HIS A 122 -2.17 -13.28 -10.93
C HIS A 122 -3.57 -13.09 -11.51
N VAL A 123 -4.49 -14.00 -11.16
CA VAL A 123 -5.92 -13.87 -11.45
C VAL A 123 -6.67 -13.99 -10.13
N ILE A 124 -7.18 -12.87 -9.64
CA ILE A 124 -7.76 -12.74 -8.30
C ILE A 124 -9.22 -12.34 -8.43
N LYS A 125 -10.13 -13.15 -7.90
CA LYS A 125 -11.55 -12.78 -7.82
C LYS A 125 -11.73 -11.80 -6.67
N PRO A 126 -12.51 -10.72 -6.86
CA PRO A 126 -12.85 -9.82 -5.78
C PRO A 126 -13.48 -10.55 -4.61
N LYS A 127 -13.17 -10.13 -3.42
CA LYS A 127 -13.86 -10.46 -2.18
C LYS A 127 -14.64 -9.23 -1.71
N ARG A 128 -15.42 -9.38 -0.67
CA ARG A 128 -16.10 -8.24 -0.07
C ARG A 128 -15.10 -7.17 0.38
N ILE A 129 -13.96 -7.57 0.94
CA ILE A 129 -12.88 -6.65 1.32
C ILE A 129 -11.66 -6.91 0.44
N ASN A 130 -11.15 -5.83 -0.17
CA ASN A 130 -9.95 -5.83 -0.97
C ASN A 130 -9.03 -4.71 -0.47
N ILE A 131 -7.86 -5.10 0.04
CA ILE A 131 -6.88 -4.20 0.64
C ILE A 131 -5.84 -3.85 -0.42
N ILE A 132 -5.62 -2.56 -0.64
CA ILE A 132 -4.54 -2.01 -1.45
C ILE A 132 -3.48 -1.48 -0.49
N GLU A 133 -2.30 -2.09 -0.46
CA GLU A 133 -1.25 -1.71 0.47
C GLU A 133 0.05 -1.31 -0.23
N GLY A 134 0.75 -0.40 0.38
CA GLY A 134 2.06 0.07 -0.03
C GLY A 134 2.13 1.59 -0.16
N SER A 135 3.35 2.11 -0.19
CA SER A 135 3.57 3.52 -0.51
C SER A 135 2.95 3.83 -1.87
N TYR A 136 2.28 4.97 -1.97
CA TYR A 136 1.52 5.42 -3.16
C TYR A 136 0.18 4.71 -3.39
N SER A 137 -0.32 3.91 -2.44
CA SER A 137 -1.65 3.27 -2.56
C SER A 137 -2.81 4.28 -2.60
N GLN A 138 -2.60 5.50 -2.10
CA GLN A 138 -3.55 6.60 -2.14
C GLN A 138 -3.16 7.68 -3.17
N HIS A 139 -2.52 7.28 -4.28
CA HIS A 139 -2.09 8.21 -5.31
C HIS A 139 -3.29 8.99 -5.89
N PRO A 140 -3.20 10.34 -6.06
CA PRO A 140 -4.33 11.18 -6.46
C PRO A 140 -4.90 10.84 -7.85
N TYR A 141 -4.13 10.17 -8.70
CA TYR A 141 -4.59 9.66 -10.00
C TYR A 141 -5.75 8.66 -9.88
N PHE A 142 -5.89 8.01 -8.73
CA PHE A 142 -6.96 7.02 -8.50
C PHE A 142 -8.31 7.68 -8.19
N GLY A 143 -8.33 8.97 -7.85
CA GLY A 143 -9.53 9.65 -7.36
C GLY A 143 -9.89 9.19 -5.94
N GLU A 144 -11.16 8.84 -5.73
CA GLU A 144 -11.70 8.47 -4.42
C GLU A 144 -12.29 7.04 -4.43
N PRO A 145 -11.48 5.98 -4.70
CA PRO A 145 -12.01 4.63 -4.83
C PRO A 145 -12.21 3.90 -3.50
N TYR A 146 -11.68 4.43 -2.39
CA TYR A 146 -11.57 3.74 -1.11
C TYR A 146 -12.69 4.15 -0.15
N GLN A 147 -13.32 3.16 0.48
CA GLN A 147 -14.27 3.35 1.56
C GLN A 147 -13.56 3.58 2.91
N LEU A 148 -12.29 3.16 3.03
CA LEU A 148 -11.49 3.37 4.24
C LEU A 148 -10.03 3.60 3.85
N ARG A 149 -9.42 4.63 4.46
CA ARG A 149 -8.01 5.00 4.28
C ARG A 149 -7.26 4.87 5.58
N MET A 150 -6.20 4.11 5.56
CA MET A 150 -5.31 3.93 6.68
C MET A 150 -3.94 4.51 6.37
N PHE A 151 -3.31 5.13 7.35
CA PHE A 151 -1.94 5.59 7.26
C PHE A 151 -1.09 4.95 8.35
N CYS A 152 0.01 4.32 7.95
CA CYS A 152 0.98 3.72 8.85
C CYS A 152 2.22 4.60 8.98
N ASP A 153 2.45 5.08 10.19
CA ASP A 153 3.57 5.95 10.54
C ASP A 153 4.66 5.21 11.31
N ILE A 154 5.86 5.74 11.22
CA ILE A 154 7.05 5.29 11.96
C ILE A 154 8.03 6.44 12.08
N ASP A 155 8.75 6.54 13.20
CA ASP A 155 9.84 7.49 13.35
C ASP A 155 11.06 7.15 12.47
N GLU A 156 11.88 8.15 12.15
CA GLU A 156 13.00 8.03 11.22
C GLU A 156 14.04 6.99 11.66
N GLU A 157 14.33 6.88 12.96
CA GLU A 157 15.31 5.92 13.49
C GLU A 157 14.82 4.49 13.29
N SER A 158 13.60 4.19 13.74
CA SER A 158 12.95 2.89 13.57
C SER A 158 12.73 2.55 12.09
N GLN A 159 12.42 3.55 11.25
CA GLN A 159 12.28 3.36 9.81
C GLN A 159 13.56 2.83 9.18
N LEU A 160 14.69 3.49 9.47
CA LEU A 160 16.01 3.09 8.95
C LEU A 160 16.45 1.73 9.49
N GLU A 161 16.20 1.42 10.76
CA GLU A 161 16.47 0.10 11.34
C GLU A 161 15.67 -1.01 10.63
N ASN A 162 14.36 -0.80 10.42
CA ASN A 162 13.52 -1.78 9.75
C ASN A 162 13.90 -1.97 8.27
N ILE A 163 14.27 -0.89 7.57
CA ILE A 163 14.77 -0.96 6.20
C ILE A 163 16.08 -1.73 6.15
N SER A 164 17.04 -1.41 7.04
CA SER A 164 18.36 -2.06 7.12
C SER A 164 18.20 -3.57 7.31
N ALA A 165 17.38 -3.98 8.27
CA ALA A 165 17.09 -5.38 8.53
C ALA A 165 16.45 -6.09 7.32
N ARG A 166 15.54 -5.42 6.59
CA ARG A 166 14.85 -5.96 5.41
C ARG A 166 15.80 -6.18 4.22
N VAL A 167 16.78 -5.29 4.04
CA VAL A 167 17.75 -5.37 2.94
C VAL A 167 19.08 -6.02 3.33
N GLU A 168 19.10 -6.74 4.47
CA GLU A 168 20.27 -7.49 4.96
C GLU A 168 21.53 -6.62 5.07
N ASP A 169 21.37 -5.38 5.54
CA ASP A 169 22.42 -4.37 5.71
C ASP A 169 23.15 -3.98 4.39
N ASP A 170 22.49 -4.12 3.24
CA ASP A 170 23.01 -3.63 1.95
C ASP A 170 23.13 -2.11 1.96
N LYS A 171 24.38 -1.64 2.07
CA LYS A 171 24.70 -0.21 2.23
C LYS A 171 24.29 0.64 1.03
N GLU A 172 24.36 0.08 -0.20
CA GLU A 172 23.97 0.82 -1.40
C GLU A 172 22.46 1.02 -1.45
N ILE A 173 21.70 0.01 -1.07
CA ILE A 173 20.24 0.10 -1.01
C ILE A 173 19.81 1.03 0.14
N ILE A 174 20.42 0.92 1.33
CA ILE A 174 20.15 1.81 2.47
C ILE A 174 20.40 3.28 2.09
N GLU A 175 21.51 3.56 1.40
CA GLU A 175 21.83 4.92 0.96
C GLU A 175 20.81 5.45 -0.07
N LYS A 176 20.32 4.61 -0.98
CA LYS A 176 19.21 4.98 -1.89
C LYS A 176 17.91 5.27 -1.13
N PHE A 177 17.58 4.49 -0.11
CA PHE A 177 16.44 4.81 0.74
C PHE A 177 16.59 6.20 1.36
N ARG A 178 17.75 6.48 1.96
CA ARG A 178 18.00 7.75 2.66
C ARG A 178 18.01 8.96 1.74
N THR A 179 18.61 8.84 0.55
CA THR A 179 18.87 9.99 -0.34
C THR A 179 17.83 10.17 -1.45
N GLU A 180 17.07 9.14 -1.79
CA GLU A 180 16.14 9.19 -2.91
C GLU A 180 14.72 8.79 -2.52
N TRP A 181 14.53 7.57 -1.97
CA TRP A 181 13.19 7.01 -1.84
C TRP A 181 12.40 7.60 -0.68
N ILE A 182 13.00 7.73 0.51
CA ILE A 182 12.35 8.37 1.66
C ILE A 182 12.01 9.84 1.37
N PRO A 183 12.91 10.68 0.82
CA PRO A 183 12.56 12.04 0.44
C PRO A 183 11.39 12.15 -0.53
N LYS A 184 11.30 11.28 -1.54
CA LYS A 184 10.17 11.23 -2.48
C LYS A 184 8.88 10.78 -1.82
N GLU A 185 8.96 9.81 -0.92
CA GLU A 185 7.82 9.33 -0.14
C GLU A 185 7.28 10.44 0.78
N GLU A 186 8.17 11.17 1.48
CA GLU A 186 7.78 12.32 2.32
C GLU A 186 7.15 13.46 1.51
N GLU A 187 7.69 13.75 0.32
CA GLU A 187 7.10 14.73 -0.60
C GLU A 187 5.68 14.31 -1.00
N TYR A 188 5.48 13.03 -1.34
CA TYR A 188 4.18 12.48 -1.71
C TYR A 188 3.19 12.53 -0.53
N ILE A 189 3.60 12.10 0.66
CA ILE A 189 2.78 12.12 1.87
C ILE A 189 2.29 13.54 2.16
N LYS A 190 3.20 14.51 2.15
CA LYS A 190 2.91 15.91 2.43
C LYS A 190 2.06 16.56 1.35
N ALA A 191 2.37 16.34 0.07
CA ALA A 191 1.66 16.97 -1.04
C ALA A 191 0.20 16.52 -1.12
N ASN A 192 -0.10 15.30 -0.65
CA ASN A 192 -1.44 14.72 -0.69
C ASN A 192 -2.15 14.75 0.67
N GLU A 193 -1.52 15.31 1.72
CA GLU A 193 -2.08 15.41 3.07
C GLU A 193 -2.55 14.06 3.62
N LEU A 194 -1.74 13.00 3.40
CA LEU A 194 -2.18 11.63 3.69
C LEU A 194 -2.41 11.36 5.18
N GLU A 195 -1.60 12.00 6.04
CA GLU A 195 -1.75 11.87 7.50
C GLU A 195 -3.07 12.48 7.98
N GLU A 196 -3.43 13.65 7.43
CA GLU A 196 -4.64 14.39 7.79
C GLU A 196 -5.91 13.78 7.21
N LYS A 197 -5.79 13.10 6.05
CA LYS A 197 -6.91 12.49 5.35
C LYS A 197 -7.16 11.03 5.76
N ALA A 198 -6.29 10.46 6.58
CA ALA A 198 -6.45 9.09 7.04
C ALA A 198 -7.64 8.94 7.99
N ASP A 199 -8.52 7.99 7.72
CA ASP A 199 -9.59 7.59 8.64
C ASP A 199 -9.02 6.86 9.85
N VAL A 200 -7.90 6.12 9.64
CA VAL A 200 -7.18 5.42 10.70
C VAL A 200 -5.69 5.73 10.60
N TYR A 201 -5.14 6.28 11.67
CA TYR A 201 -3.71 6.55 11.81
C TYR A 201 -3.08 5.54 12.78
N ILE A 202 -2.03 4.84 12.32
CA ILE A 202 -1.35 3.78 13.08
C ILE A 202 0.12 4.15 13.20
N SER A 203 0.58 4.44 14.42
CA SER A 203 1.99 4.74 14.69
C SER A 203 2.70 3.57 15.37
N TRP A 204 3.97 3.37 15.00
CA TRP A 204 4.88 2.38 15.60
C TRP A 204 5.87 3.01 16.58
N SER A 205 5.74 4.31 16.85
CA SER A 205 6.55 5.03 17.85
C SER A 205 6.04 4.84 19.27
#